data_7a800158beefcae42c1b699149df02a3
#
_entry.id   7a800158beefcae42c1b699149df02a3
#
_cell.length_a   1.000
_cell.length_b   1.000
_cell.length_c   1.000
_cell.angle_alpha   90.00
_cell.angle_beta   90.00
_cell.angle_gamma   90.00
#
_symmetry.space_group_name_H-M   'P 1'
#
loop_
_entity.id
_entity.type
_entity.pdbx_description
1 polymer ?
#
loop_
_entity_poly.entity_id
_entity_poly.type
_entity_poly.pdbx_seq_one_letter_code
_entity_poly.pdbx_strand_id
1 'polypeptide(L)'
;LNFSAKAISNTYKFQMNLEGRNIKNEYPLLYNAITSNKLDSLVWLPEALTIIIDKALSDLEKKMTSDNIEIERPRLVNHFKNSFSRISTFEMLEEIQKNRNIYIRNTLKPFKVSQKFSDNLSRAMKVHEDRLKASLGLQDDNFVIKLLLPGEPISGNAMSMNKDTLIWKFGIDSL
;
A
#
# COMPACT_ATOMS: atom_id res chain seq x y z
N LEU A 1 14.94 -30.93 58.47
CA LEU A 1 14.07 -29.91 57.85
C LEU A 1 14.20 -30.02 56.34
N ASN A 2 13.23 -30.70 55.66
CA ASN A 2 13.16 -30.74 54.23
C ASN A 2 12.41 -29.49 53.74
N PHE A 3 13.17 -28.54 53.17
CA PHE A 3 12.58 -27.43 52.44
C PHE A 3 12.29 -27.90 51.01
N SER A 4 11.05 -28.19 50.66
CA SER A 4 10.62 -28.29 49.25
C SER A 4 10.38 -26.89 48.73
N ALA A 5 11.33 -26.34 47.98
CA ALA A 5 11.06 -25.14 47.19
C ALA A 5 10.03 -25.48 46.10
N LYS A 6 8.80 -25.00 46.22
CA LYS A 6 7.84 -25.02 45.10
C LYS A 6 8.38 -24.04 44.09
N ALA A 7 8.79 -24.57 42.94
CA ALA A 7 9.10 -23.70 41.79
C ALA A 7 7.83 -22.99 41.36
N ILE A 8 7.79 -21.68 41.48
CA ILE A 8 6.74 -20.84 40.97
C ILE A 8 7.07 -20.59 39.49
N SER A 9 6.30 -21.19 38.59
CA SER A 9 6.41 -20.91 37.14
C SER A 9 5.36 -19.88 36.75
N ASN A 10 5.77 -18.81 36.08
CA ASN A 10 4.88 -17.84 35.48
C ASN A 10 4.83 -18.06 33.96
N THR A 11 3.64 -18.11 33.40
CA THR A 11 3.43 -18.20 31.96
C THR A 11 2.97 -16.86 31.42
N TYR A 12 3.67 -16.33 30.43
CA TYR A 12 3.33 -15.08 29.78
C TYR A 12 2.85 -15.38 28.36
N LYS A 13 1.77 -14.73 27.92
CA LYS A 13 1.29 -14.77 26.54
C LYS A 13 1.55 -13.43 25.91
N PHE A 14 2.33 -13.41 24.82
CA PHE A 14 2.48 -12.26 23.95
C PHE A 14 1.66 -12.49 22.67
N GLN A 15 0.89 -11.50 22.27
CA GLN A 15 0.14 -11.52 21.03
C GLN A 15 0.26 -10.16 20.34
N MET A 16 0.73 -10.17 19.10
CA MET A 16 0.81 -9.00 18.24
C MET A 16 0.18 -9.35 16.89
N ASN A 17 -0.76 -8.54 16.44
CA ASN A 17 -1.35 -8.66 15.12
C ASN A 17 -0.70 -7.60 14.21
N LEU A 18 -0.10 -8.03 13.11
CA LEU A 18 0.40 -7.17 12.06
C LEU A 18 -0.53 -7.33 10.86
N GLU A 19 -1.17 -6.22 10.48
CA GLU A 19 -1.94 -6.16 9.26
C GLU A 19 -1.00 -5.67 8.14
N GLY A 20 -0.56 -6.59 7.30
CA GLY A 20 0.23 -6.29 6.12
C GLY A 20 -0.65 -5.83 4.96
N ARG A 21 -0.09 -5.02 4.07
CA ARG A 21 -0.72 -4.67 2.82
C ARG A 21 -0.40 -5.75 1.78
N ASN A 22 -1.41 -6.44 1.28
CA ASN A 22 -1.21 -7.48 0.28
C ASN A 22 -1.01 -6.89 -1.12
N ILE A 23 0.23 -6.49 -1.44
CA ILE A 23 0.59 -5.90 -2.73
C ILE A 23 0.29 -6.84 -3.89
N LYS A 24 0.46 -8.15 -3.71
CA LYS A 24 0.17 -9.16 -4.73
C LYS A 24 -1.29 -9.12 -5.18
N ASN A 25 -2.22 -8.99 -4.24
CA ASN A 25 -3.64 -8.95 -4.55
C ASN A 25 -4.10 -7.55 -4.95
N GLU A 26 -3.48 -6.51 -4.41
CA GLU A 26 -3.89 -5.13 -4.61
C GLU A 26 -3.34 -4.52 -5.91
N TYR A 27 -2.09 -4.88 -6.27
CA TYR A 27 -1.36 -4.39 -7.45
C TYR A 27 -0.61 -5.54 -8.15
N PRO A 28 -1.32 -6.48 -8.77
CA PRO A 28 -0.71 -7.72 -9.28
C PRO A 28 0.38 -7.50 -10.34
N LEU A 29 0.21 -6.53 -11.26
CA LEU A 29 1.26 -6.24 -12.25
C LEU A 29 2.50 -5.61 -11.61
N LEU A 30 2.32 -4.74 -10.61
CA LEU A 30 3.43 -4.17 -9.87
C LEU A 30 4.17 -5.24 -9.07
N TYR A 31 3.45 -6.13 -8.36
CA TYR A 31 4.05 -7.25 -7.65
C TYR A 31 4.91 -8.11 -8.58
N ASN A 32 4.37 -8.47 -9.75
CA ASN A 32 5.10 -9.22 -10.77
C ASN A 32 6.34 -8.47 -11.28
N ALA A 33 6.24 -7.15 -11.47
CA ALA A 33 7.38 -6.34 -11.89
C ALA A 33 8.49 -6.30 -10.84
N ILE A 34 8.13 -6.22 -9.55
CA ILE A 34 9.07 -6.26 -8.43
C ILE A 34 9.78 -7.61 -8.37
N THR A 35 9.01 -8.71 -8.30
CA THR A 35 9.55 -10.06 -8.13
C THR A 35 10.35 -10.54 -9.34
N SER A 36 10.09 -10.00 -10.54
CA SER A 36 10.81 -10.28 -11.77
C SER A 36 11.96 -9.30 -12.05
N ASN A 37 12.20 -8.33 -11.17
CA ASN A 37 13.18 -7.24 -11.36
C ASN A 37 12.96 -6.46 -12.69
N LYS A 38 11.68 -6.15 -13.00
CA LYS A 38 11.25 -5.47 -14.24
C LYS A 38 10.51 -4.16 -13.98
N LEU A 39 10.82 -3.46 -12.90
CA LEU A 39 10.17 -2.19 -12.55
C LEU A 39 10.38 -1.13 -13.65
N ASP A 40 11.54 -1.16 -14.32
CA ASP A 40 11.88 -0.22 -15.37
C ASP A 40 11.01 -0.36 -16.63
N SER A 41 10.31 -1.48 -16.80
CA SER A 41 9.44 -1.69 -17.97
C SER A 41 8.20 -0.78 -17.99
N LEU A 42 7.81 -0.20 -16.85
CA LEU A 42 6.61 0.63 -16.65
C LEU A 42 5.27 -0.03 -17.06
N VAL A 43 5.25 -1.29 -17.46
CA VAL A 43 4.02 -2.00 -17.87
C VAL A 43 2.99 -2.07 -16.74
N TRP A 44 3.46 -2.09 -15.50
CA TRP A 44 2.62 -2.11 -14.29
C TRP A 44 1.99 -0.74 -13.95
N LEU A 45 2.58 0.35 -14.44
CA LEU A 45 2.25 1.72 -14.01
C LEU A 45 0.81 2.14 -14.34
N PRO A 46 0.27 1.90 -15.56
CA PRO A 46 -1.11 2.27 -15.87
C PRO A 46 -2.14 1.56 -14.99
N GLU A 47 -1.89 0.28 -14.64
CA GLU A 47 -2.75 -0.45 -13.71
C GLU A 47 -2.68 0.15 -12.30
N ALA A 48 -1.48 0.36 -11.77
CA ALA A 48 -1.29 0.94 -10.44
C ALA A 48 -1.94 2.32 -10.31
N LEU A 49 -1.77 3.20 -11.31
CA LEU A 49 -2.41 4.51 -11.33
C LEU A 49 -3.95 4.40 -11.45
N THR A 50 -4.45 3.40 -12.18
CA THR A 50 -5.90 3.15 -12.29
C THR A 50 -6.49 2.70 -10.96
N ILE A 51 -5.80 1.87 -10.20
CA ILE A 51 -6.21 1.44 -8.87
C ILE A 51 -6.18 2.63 -7.89
N ILE A 52 -5.14 3.46 -7.98
CA ILE A 52 -5.01 4.67 -7.14
C ILE A 52 -6.16 5.64 -7.41
N ILE A 53 -6.52 5.90 -8.68
CA ILE A 53 -7.62 6.82 -9.01
C ILE A 53 -8.97 6.25 -8.56
N ASP A 54 -9.18 4.94 -8.69
CA ASP A 54 -10.41 4.29 -8.25
C ASP A 54 -10.61 4.42 -6.73
N LYS A 55 -9.56 4.19 -5.95
CA LYS A 55 -9.55 4.40 -4.49
C LYS A 55 -9.78 5.86 -4.12
N ALA A 56 -9.09 6.77 -4.80
CA ALA A 56 -9.24 8.21 -4.54
C ALA A 56 -10.67 8.71 -4.85
N LEU A 57 -11.30 8.19 -5.91
CA LEU A 57 -12.70 8.48 -6.23
C LEU A 57 -13.65 7.88 -5.20
N SER A 58 -13.38 6.67 -4.72
CA SER A 58 -14.15 6.04 -3.64
C SER A 58 -14.12 6.87 -2.36
N ASP A 59 -12.96 7.40 -1.98
CA ASP A 59 -12.82 8.29 -0.81
C ASP A 59 -13.61 9.61 -0.97
N LEU A 60 -13.85 10.03 -2.21
CA LEU A 60 -14.58 11.24 -2.52
C LEU A 60 -16.07 11.02 -2.85
N GLU A 61 -16.55 9.80 -2.85
CA GLU A 61 -17.90 9.45 -3.32
C GLU A 61 -19.00 10.25 -2.58
N LYS A 62 -18.88 10.39 -1.26
CA LYS A 62 -19.78 11.21 -0.45
C LYS A 62 -19.74 12.71 -0.83
N LYS A 63 -18.57 13.20 -1.23
CA LYS A 63 -18.38 14.60 -1.67
C LYS A 63 -18.89 14.80 -3.09
N MET A 64 -18.78 13.80 -3.96
CA MET A 64 -19.36 13.84 -5.31
C MET A 64 -20.86 14.05 -5.24
N THR A 65 -21.54 13.33 -4.37
CA THR A 65 -22.98 13.47 -4.15
C THR A 65 -23.34 14.87 -3.63
N SER A 66 -22.59 15.43 -2.68
CA SER A 66 -22.84 16.76 -2.12
C SER A 66 -22.54 17.90 -3.10
N ASP A 67 -21.60 17.70 -4.02
CA ASP A 67 -21.23 18.70 -5.04
C ASP A 67 -22.04 18.52 -6.35
N ASN A 68 -23.12 17.70 -6.34
CA ASN A 68 -23.99 17.39 -7.48
C ASN A 68 -23.20 16.89 -8.73
N ILE A 69 -22.18 16.09 -8.51
CA ILE A 69 -21.41 15.49 -9.60
C ILE A 69 -22.13 14.21 -10.02
N GLU A 70 -22.89 14.27 -11.10
CA GLU A 70 -23.70 13.16 -11.65
C GLU A 70 -22.89 12.16 -12.49
N ILE A 71 -21.56 12.14 -12.34
CA ILE A 71 -20.70 11.28 -13.15
C ILE A 71 -20.42 9.99 -12.39
N GLU A 72 -20.78 8.87 -12.98
CA GLU A 72 -20.52 7.56 -12.42
C GLU A 72 -19.01 7.29 -12.29
N ARG A 73 -18.59 6.83 -11.11
CA ARG A 73 -17.19 6.49 -10.80
C ARG A 73 -16.56 5.58 -11.87
N PRO A 74 -17.18 4.49 -12.38
CA PRO A 74 -16.58 3.65 -13.41
C PRO A 74 -16.23 4.41 -14.69
N ARG A 75 -17.04 5.41 -15.06
CA ARG A 75 -16.79 6.25 -16.24
C ARG A 75 -15.56 7.13 -16.05
N LEU A 76 -15.37 7.71 -14.87
CA LEU A 76 -14.16 8.47 -14.54
C LEU A 76 -12.93 7.57 -14.52
N VAL A 77 -13.01 6.41 -13.87
CA VAL A 77 -11.90 5.45 -13.80
C VAL A 77 -11.46 5.04 -15.20
N ASN A 78 -12.38 4.67 -16.09
CA ASN A 78 -12.06 4.28 -17.46
C ASN A 78 -11.44 5.43 -18.27
N HIS A 79 -11.89 6.66 -18.06
CA HIS A 79 -11.30 7.82 -18.71
C HIS A 79 -9.85 8.05 -18.27
N PHE A 80 -9.57 7.97 -16.97
CA PHE A 80 -8.21 8.05 -16.42
C PHE A 80 -7.34 6.88 -16.88
N LYS A 81 -7.85 5.65 -16.91
CA LYS A 81 -7.15 4.48 -17.44
C LYS A 81 -6.63 4.73 -18.86
N ASN A 82 -7.50 5.27 -19.74
CA ASN A 82 -7.11 5.63 -21.12
C ASN A 82 -6.06 6.75 -21.15
N SER A 83 -6.04 7.67 -20.19
CA SER A 83 -5.03 8.71 -20.07
C SER A 83 -3.69 8.12 -19.58
N PHE A 84 -3.73 7.27 -18.56
CA PHE A 84 -2.54 6.65 -17.98
C PHE A 84 -1.86 5.66 -18.94
N SER A 85 -2.62 4.97 -19.82
CA SER A 85 -2.04 4.06 -20.81
C SER A 85 -1.09 4.73 -21.83
N ARG A 86 -1.12 6.07 -21.88
CA ARG A 86 -0.20 6.87 -22.73
C ARG A 86 1.12 7.19 -22.04
N ILE A 87 1.26 6.91 -20.75
CA ILE A 87 2.49 7.14 -20.01
C ILE A 87 3.43 5.98 -20.32
N SER A 88 4.48 6.25 -21.07
CA SER A 88 5.42 5.23 -21.57
C SER A 88 6.85 5.44 -21.10
N THR A 89 7.18 6.58 -20.47
CA THR A 89 8.53 6.89 -20.00
C THR A 89 8.51 7.47 -18.58
N PHE A 90 9.65 7.37 -17.90
CA PHE A 90 9.83 7.96 -16.57
C PHE A 90 9.78 9.50 -16.59
N GLU A 91 10.28 10.12 -17.65
CA GLU A 91 10.21 11.57 -17.80
C GLU A 91 8.76 12.07 -17.87
N MET A 92 7.89 11.36 -18.61
CA MET A 92 6.45 11.68 -18.63
C MET A 92 5.82 11.54 -17.25
N LEU A 93 6.19 10.48 -16.49
CA LEU A 93 5.70 10.28 -15.13
C LEU A 93 6.16 11.42 -14.19
N GLU A 94 7.43 11.80 -14.26
CA GLU A 94 7.97 12.91 -13.47
C GLU A 94 7.27 14.23 -13.79
N GLU A 95 7.05 14.51 -15.07
CA GLU A 95 6.34 15.72 -15.49
C GLU A 95 4.89 15.74 -14.94
N ILE A 96 4.19 14.62 -15.03
CA ILE A 96 2.83 14.48 -14.46
C ILE A 96 2.88 14.66 -12.94
N GLN A 97 3.86 14.12 -12.24
CA GLN A 97 3.99 14.30 -10.79
C GLN A 97 4.28 15.75 -10.41
N LYS A 98 5.14 16.45 -11.15
CA LYS A 98 5.44 17.89 -10.94
C LYS A 98 4.20 18.76 -11.19
N ASN A 99 3.43 18.43 -12.23
CA ASN A 99 2.28 19.20 -12.71
C ASN A 99 0.93 18.49 -12.45
N ARG A 100 0.85 17.68 -11.40
CA ARG A 100 -0.30 16.81 -11.09
C ARG A 100 -1.66 17.51 -11.19
N ASN A 101 -1.82 18.64 -10.53
CA ASN A 101 -3.09 19.37 -10.51
C ASN A 101 -3.52 19.80 -11.92
N ILE A 102 -2.55 20.19 -12.74
CA ILE A 102 -2.80 20.59 -14.14
C ILE A 102 -3.19 19.35 -14.96
N TYR A 103 -2.48 18.23 -14.78
CA TYR A 103 -2.78 16.98 -15.46
C TYR A 103 -4.20 16.50 -15.14
N ILE A 104 -4.55 16.40 -13.85
CA ILE A 104 -5.88 15.94 -13.42
C ILE A 104 -6.97 16.88 -13.93
N ARG A 105 -6.78 18.20 -13.84
CA ARG A 105 -7.74 19.19 -14.35
C ARG A 105 -7.94 19.05 -15.86
N ASN A 106 -6.86 18.88 -16.62
CA ASN A 106 -6.94 18.68 -18.07
C ASN A 106 -7.65 17.37 -18.43
N THR A 107 -7.36 16.28 -17.72
CA THR A 107 -8.02 14.98 -17.91
C THR A 107 -9.51 15.08 -17.58
N LEU A 108 -9.91 15.90 -16.61
CA LEU A 108 -11.30 16.05 -16.20
C LEU A 108 -12.09 17.09 -17.04
N LYS A 109 -11.46 17.86 -17.95
CA LYS A 109 -12.13 18.86 -18.78
C LYS A 109 -13.43 18.36 -19.47
N PRO A 110 -13.47 17.14 -20.05
CA PRO A 110 -14.68 16.63 -20.71
C PRO A 110 -15.90 16.50 -19.78
N PHE A 111 -15.65 16.40 -18.47
CA PHE A 111 -16.68 16.17 -17.46
C PHE A 111 -17.19 17.46 -16.81
N LYS A 112 -16.60 18.62 -17.13
CA LYS A 112 -16.99 19.95 -16.63
C LYS A 112 -17.11 20.02 -15.10
N VAL A 113 -16.28 19.26 -14.38
CA VAL A 113 -16.26 19.28 -12.91
C VAL A 113 -15.63 20.56 -12.37
N SER A 114 -15.95 20.88 -11.11
CA SER A 114 -15.38 22.06 -10.44
C SER A 114 -13.87 21.92 -10.22
N GLN A 115 -13.16 23.05 -10.16
CA GLN A 115 -11.75 23.07 -9.78
C GLN A 115 -11.53 22.45 -8.40
N LYS A 116 -12.43 22.74 -7.44
CA LYS A 116 -12.40 22.17 -6.09
C LYS A 116 -12.41 20.65 -6.11
N PHE A 117 -13.22 20.01 -6.97
CA PHE A 117 -13.23 18.56 -7.12
C PHE A 117 -11.90 18.04 -7.65
N SER A 118 -11.35 18.67 -8.70
CA SER A 118 -10.05 18.29 -9.27
C SER A 118 -8.93 18.35 -8.24
N ASP A 119 -8.92 19.41 -7.41
CA ASP A 119 -7.91 19.60 -6.35
C ASP A 119 -8.09 18.58 -5.21
N ASN A 120 -9.33 18.23 -4.86
CA ASN A 120 -9.62 17.17 -3.90
C ASN A 120 -9.16 15.81 -4.41
N LEU A 121 -9.43 15.51 -5.68
CA LEU A 121 -9.01 14.26 -6.32
C LEU A 121 -7.48 14.14 -6.36
N SER A 122 -6.78 15.22 -6.71
CA SER A 122 -5.33 15.27 -6.69
C SER A 122 -4.76 14.94 -5.31
N ARG A 123 -5.36 15.49 -4.25
CA ARG A 123 -4.94 15.23 -2.87
C ARG A 123 -5.24 13.79 -2.43
N ALA A 124 -6.41 13.27 -2.77
CA ALA A 124 -6.77 11.89 -2.45
C ALA A 124 -5.84 10.89 -3.17
N MET A 125 -5.55 11.11 -4.46
CA MET A 125 -4.57 10.29 -5.20
C MET A 125 -3.21 10.29 -4.53
N LYS A 126 -2.71 11.48 -4.10
CA LYS A 126 -1.41 11.58 -3.44
C LYS A 126 -1.31 10.70 -2.21
N VAL A 127 -2.37 10.61 -1.39
CA VAL A 127 -2.39 9.75 -0.20
C VAL A 127 -2.17 8.28 -0.58
N HIS A 128 -2.84 7.79 -1.63
CA HIS A 128 -2.69 6.40 -2.08
C HIS A 128 -1.33 6.15 -2.74
N GLU A 129 -0.79 7.13 -3.47
CA GLU A 129 0.56 7.03 -4.04
C GLU A 129 1.64 7.00 -2.97
N ASP A 130 1.55 7.85 -1.94
CA ASP A 130 2.52 7.88 -0.85
C ASP A 130 2.50 6.54 -0.08
N ARG A 131 1.31 5.94 0.10
CA ARG A 131 1.17 4.59 0.66
C ARG A 131 1.82 3.52 -0.24
N LEU A 132 1.63 3.62 -1.56
CA LEU A 132 2.26 2.69 -2.49
C LEU A 132 3.78 2.84 -2.49
N LYS A 133 4.30 4.07 -2.50
CA LYS A 133 5.75 4.34 -2.41
C LYS A 133 6.37 3.77 -1.15
N ALA A 134 5.69 3.90 0.00
CA ALA A 134 6.14 3.29 1.26
C ALA A 134 6.25 1.76 1.14
N SER A 135 5.32 1.11 0.41
CA SER A 135 5.38 -0.34 0.18
C SER A 135 6.51 -0.73 -0.79
N LEU A 136 6.82 0.12 -1.78
CA LEU A 136 7.95 -0.12 -2.72
C LEU A 136 9.31 -0.02 -2.02
N GLY A 137 9.44 0.83 -1.01
CA GLY A 137 10.65 0.91 -0.18
C GLY A 137 10.98 -0.38 0.59
N LEU A 138 10.04 -1.32 0.67
CA LEU A 138 10.25 -2.64 1.29
C LEU A 138 10.73 -3.71 0.29
N GLN A 139 10.98 -3.34 -0.97
CA GLN A 139 11.38 -4.28 -2.02
C GLN A 139 12.65 -5.04 -1.68
N ASP A 140 13.67 -4.33 -1.17
CA ASP A 140 14.99 -4.86 -0.86
C ASP A 140 15.17 -5.06 0.66
N ASP A 141 14.22 -4.63 1.48
CA ASP A 141 14.30 -4.67 2.92
C ASP A 141 13.45 -5.81 3.50
N ASN A 142 14.05 -6.52 4.46
CA ASN A 142 13.32 -7.41 5.33
C ASN A 142 12.99 -6.71 6.63
N PHE A 143 11.72 -6.65 6.98
CA PHE A 143 11.31 -6.22 8.31
C PHE A 143 11.54 -7.38 9.28
N VAL A 144 12.40 -7.17 10.28
CA VAL A 144 12.76 -8.19 11.27
C VAL A 144 12.28 -7.76 12.64
N ILE A 145 11.41 -8.56 13.24
CA ILE A 145 11.00 -8.40 14.63
C ILE A 145 11.78 -9.41 15.45
N LYS A 146 12.46 -8.95 16.49
CA LYS A 146 13.12 -9.77 17.51
C LYS A 146 12.47 -9.48 18.85
N LEU A 147 11.93 -10.50 19.49
CA LEU A 147 11.37 -10.42 20.83
C LEU A 147 12.22 -11.25 21.78
N LEU A 148 12.79 -10.58 22.77
CA LEU A 148 13.50 -11.20 23.88
C LEU A 148 12.50 -11.50 25.00
N LEU A 149 12.42 -12.75 25.40
CA LEU A 149 11.50 -13.21 26.44
C LEU A 149 12.22 -13.31 27.79
N PRO A 150 11.50 -13.19 28.91
CA PRO A 150 12.07 -13.40 30.27
C PRO A 150 12.32 -14.89 30.58
N GLY A 151 12.12 -15.79 29.64
CA GLY A 151 12.29 -17.24 29.76
C GLY A 151 12.20 -17.94 28.42
N GLU A 152 12.29 -19.27 28.42
CA GLU A 152 12.23 -20.07 27.21
C GLU A 152 10.81 -20.09 26.62
N PRO A 153 10.63 -19.91 25.30
CA PRO A 153 9.33 -20.01 24.64
C PRO A 153 8.83 -21.47 24.67
N ILE A 154 7.58 -21.64 25.08
CA ILE A 154 6.91 -22.95 25.09
C ILE A 154 6.38 -23.26 23.70
N SER A 155 5.80 -22.24 23.02
CA SER A 155 5.26 -22.36 21.68
C SER A 155 5.11 -20.97 21.03
N GLY A 156 5.03 -20.93 19.71
CA GLY A 156 4.81 -19.68 18.97
C GLY A 156 4.87 -19.92 17.47
N ASN A 157 4.52 -18.87 16.70
CA ASN A 157 4.60 -18.85 15.24
C ASN A 157 5.82 -18.10 14.70
N ALA A 158 6.86 -17.93 15.52
CA ALA A 158 8.09 -17.32 15.09
C ALA A 158 8.80 -18.16 14.03
N MET A 159 9.43 -17.51 13.06
CA MET A 159 10.23 -18.16 12.01
C MET A 159 11.42 -18.92 12.61
N SER A 160 12.02 -18.37 13.66
CA SER A 160 13.02 -19.06 14.45
C SER A 160 12.88 -18.75 15.95
N MET A 161 13.18 -19.75 16.75
CA MET A 161 13.22 -19.66 18.22
C MET A 161 14.62 -20.04 18.67
N ASN A 162 15.32 -19.14 19.34
CA ASN A 162 16.66 -19.38 19.86
C ASN A 162 16.67 -19.00 21.33
N LYS A 163 16.70 -20.01 22.21
CA LYS A 163 16.61 -19.88 23.67
C LYS A 163 15.43 -18.98 24.08
N ASP A 164 15.72 -17.73 24.43
CA ASP A 164 14.81 -16.70 24.89
C ASP A 164 14.37 -15.71 23.79
N THR A 165 14.86 -15.88 22.57
CA THR A 165 14.64 -14.93 21.48
C THR A 165 13.76 -15.54 20.39
N LEU A 166 12.65 -14.85 20.09
CA LEU A 166 11.77 -15.13 18.95
C LEU A 166 12.08 -14.17 17.81
N ILE A 167 12.14 -14.68 16.58
CA ILE A 167 12.46 -13.90 15.38
C ILE A 167 11.39 -14.12 14.32
N TRP A 168 10.83 -13.02 13.80
CA TRP A 168 10.00 -12.99 12.60
C TRP A 168 10.69 -12.14 11.53
N LYS A 169 10.64 -12.60 10.29
CA LYS A 169 11.06 -11.84 9.11
C LYS A 169 9.87 -11.69 8.17
N PHE A 170 9.67 -10.48 7.72
CA PHE A 170 8.63 -10.14 6.76
C PHE A 170 9.30 -9.44 5.58
N GLY A 171 9.08 -9.95 4.39
CA GLY A 171 9.45 -9.32 3.13
C GLY A 171 8.19 -8.97 2.34
N ILE A 172 8.37 -8.58 1.08
CA ILE A 172 7.26 -8.22 0.18
C ILE A 172 6.25 -9.36 -0.01
N ASP A 173 6.71 -10.61 0.12
CA ASP A 173 5.86 -11.82 0.02
C ASP A 173 5.01 -12.06 1.27
N SER A 174 5.31 -11.37 2.36
CA SER A 174 4.63 -11.50 3.66
C SER A 174 3.64 -10.37 3.91
N LEU A 175 3.65 -9.35 3.07
CA LEU A 175 2.79 -8.18 3.08
C LEU A 175 1.72 -8.29 2.02
#